data_7e415c2cc6643effa53c39ae73b939dd
#
_entry.id   7e415c2cc6643effa53c39ae73b939dd
#
_cell.length_a   1.000
_cell.length_b   1.000
_cell.length_c   1.000
_cell.angle_alpha   90.00
_cell.angle_beta   90.00
_cell.angle_gamma   90.00
#
_symmetry.space_group_name_H-M   'P 1'
#
loop_
_entity.id
_entity.type
_entity.pdbx_description
1 polymer ?
#
loop_
_entity_poly.entity_id
_entity_poly.type
_entity_poly.pdbx_seq_one_letter_code
_entity_poly.pdbx_strand_id
1 'polypeptide(L)'
;MSKTIMVNTFTPPPNAHGENGPEYVGNLRRGELRGVIKINKDNCVGCDTCRKVCPVHAISGGLGVVHSIREDACLACGQCLIACPFNAIEQMSFVDEVMKMLDDPNKLVVAHPSPAVRVSVGEEFGAKAGELVTEQFVNALEKAGFTTYDVNQTADQTIMEEGFEFINKIRYWVLGERGPELEEAAKHPFPHFTSCCPAWVKNVETFHPGLLPHLSTAKSPIQMGGPIAKTWAAEYVWKKDPRDIYVVAVTPC
;
A
#
# COMPACT_ATOMS: atom_id res chain seq x y z
N MET A 1 6.44 2.76 -35.65
CA MET A 1 7.66 2.84 -34.83
C MET A 1 7.21 3.31 -33.45
N SER A 2 6.94 2.36 -32.57
CA SER A 2 6.57 2.64 -31.18
C SER A 2 7.82 3.06 -30.42
N LYS A 3 7.86 4.29 -29.94
CA LYS A 3 8.89 4.70 -28.97
C LYS A 3 8.52 4.05 -27.64
N THR A 4 9.20 2.98 -27.30
CA THR A 4 9.21 2.44 -25.94
C THR A 4 9.64 3.57 -25.03
N ILE A 5 8.71 4.05 -24.20
CA ILE A 5 9.04 4.94 -23.09
C ILE A 5 9.78 4.04 -22.10
N MET A 6 11.10 4.03 -22.19
CA MET A 6 11.93 3.47 -21.14
C MET A 6 11.68 4.35 -19.90
N VAL A 7 10.86 3.84 -18.99
CA VAL A 7 10.86 4.36 -17.62
C VAL A 7 12.24 4.03 -17.09
N ASN A 8 13.12 5.03 -17.13
CA ASN A 8 14.39 4.91 -16.43
C ASN A 8 14.06 4.51 -15.01
N THR A 9 14.53 3.34 -14.62
CA THR A 9 14.51 2.93 -13.22
C THR A 9 15.21 4.04 -12.45
N PHE A 10 14.43 4.85 -11.74
CA PHE A 10 14.97 5.91 -10.90
C PHE A 10 15.85 5.23 -9.85
N THR A 11 17.14 5.22 -10.11
CA THR A 11 18.13 5.01 -9.07
C THR A 11 18.22 6.33 -8.32
N PRO A 12 17.73 6.40 -7.07
CA PRO A 12 17.91 7.61 -6.29
C PRO A 12 19.40 7.92 -6.24
N PRO A 13 19.79 9.19 -6.30
CA PRO A 13 21.20 9.57 -6.17
C PRO A 13 21.76 8.91 -4.91
N PRO A 14 23.03 8.47 -4.92
CA PRO A 14 23.63 7.67 -3.86
C PRO A 14 23.55 8.28 -2.45
N ASN A 15 23.19 9.55 -2.35
CA ASN A 15 22.95 10.26 -1.09
C ASN A 15 21.49 10.66 -0.84
N ALA A 16 20.52 10.20 -1.66
CA ALA A 16 19.10 10.42 -1.38
C ALA A 16 18.63 9.64 -0.14
N HIS A 17 19.40 8.66 0.26
CA HIS A 17 19.33 7.95 1.53
C HIS A 17 20.72 8.05 2.14
N GLY A 18 21.05 9.15 2.80
CA GLY A 18 22.17 9.19 3.74
C GLY A 18 22.08 7.99 4.68
N GLU A 19 23.16 7.61 5.33
CA GLU A 19 23.19 6.55 6.34
C GLU A 19 22.11 6.74 7.43
N ASN A 20 21.60 7.97 7.55
CA ASN A 20 20.37 8.39 8.17
C ASN A 20 19.37 8.73 7.06
N GLY A 21 18.78 7.73 6.40
CA GLY A 21 17.63 7.97 5.51
C GLY A 21 16.58 8.80 6.26
N PRO A 22 15.75 9.61 5.55
CA PRO A 22 14.93 10.60 6.20
C PRO A 22 14.23 10.01 7.41
N GLU A 23 14.32 10.67 8.56
CA GLU A 23 13.51 10.44 9.75
C GLU A 23 12.04 10.76 9.43
N TYR A 24 11.43 10.00 8.51
CA TYR A 24 10.18 10.35 7.87
C TYR A 24 9.08 9.37 8.15
N VAL A 25 8.88 9.03 9.36
CA VAL A 25 7.56 8.70 9.87
C VAL A 25 7.62 8.99 11.37
N GLY A 26 7.36 10.21 11.76
CA GLY A 26 7.46 10.64 13.14
C GLY A 26 8.78 10.22 13.78
N ASN A 27 8.79 9.87 15.03
CA ASN A 27 9.97 9.36 15.72
C ASN A 27 10.27 7.86 15.47
N LEU A 28 9.66 7.23 14.44
CA LEU A 28 9.83 5.82 14.16
C LEU A 28 11.04 5.58 13.24
N ARG A 29 12.03 4.89 13.75
CA ARG A 29 13.18 4.41 12.97
C ARG A 29 12.72 3.38 11.94
N ARG A 30 13.44 3.27 10.82
CA ARG A 30 13.13 2.37 9.68
C ARG A 30 12.81 0.91 10.07
N GLY A 31 13.21 0.44 11.26
CA GLY A 31 12.86 -0.87 11.80
C GLY A 31 11.60 -0.88 12.68
N GLU A 32 11.06 0.28 13.03
CA GLU A 32 9.93 0.44 13.95
C GLU A 32 8.59 0.58 13.21
N LEU A 33 8.62 0.72 11.89
CA LEU A 33 7.44 0.71 11.00
C LEU A 33 6.80 -0.69 10.86
N ARG A 34 7.42 -1.70 11.43
CA ARG A 34 6.83 -3.03 11.51
C ARG A 34 5.74 -3.02 12.56
N GLY A 35 4.54 -3.48 12.15
CA GLY A 35 3.43 -3.62 13.07
C GLY A 35 2.53 -2.38 13.17
N VAL A 36 1.82 -2.09 12.07
CA VAL A 36 0.73 -1.10 12.04
C VAL A 36 -0.33 -1.38 13.12
N ILE A 37 -0.51 -2.66 13.50
CA ILE A 37 -1.42 -3.10 14.56
C ILE A 37 -0.59 -3.57 15.75
N LYS A 38 -0.89 -3.04 16.92
CA LYS A 38 -0.19 -3.34 18.18
C LYS A 38 -1.15 -3.79 19.27
N ILE A 39 -0.66 -4.57 20.21
CA ILE A 39 -1.41 -4.94 21.42
C ILE A 39 -0.88 -4.13 22.58
N ASN A 40 -1.77 -3.33 23.18
CA ASN A 40 -1.54 -2.68 24.45
C ASN A 40 -1.63 -3.75 25.55
N LYS A 41 -0.49 -4.03 26.17
CA LYS A 41 -0.36 -5.12 27.14
C LYS A 41 -1.12 -4.85 28.43
N ASP A 42 -1.28 -3.57 28.79
CA ASP A 42 -1.96 -3.16 30.02
C ASP A 42 -3.47 -3.38 29.92
N ASN A 43 -4.03 -3.27 28.72
CA ASN A 43 -5.45 -3.49 28.46
C ASN A 43 -5.78 -4.94 28.08
N CYS A 44 -4.77 -5.76 27.78
CA CYS A 44 -4.97 -7.12 27.31
C CYS A 44 -5.23 -8.08 28.46
N VAL A 45 -6.44 -8.62 28.54
CA VAL A 45 -6.86 -9.61 29.56
C VAL A 45 -6.67 -11.07 29.13
N GLY A 46 -6.17 -11.32 27.94
CA GLY A 46 -5.98 -12.69 27.46
C GLY A 46 -7.27 -13.42 27.11
N CYS A 47 -8.29 -12.74 26.56
CA CYS A 47 -9.60 -13.35 26.25
C CYS A 47 -9.61 -14.26 25.01
N ASP A 48 -8.53 -14.31 24.26
CA ASP A 48 -8.31 -15.16 23.08
C ASP A 48 -9.17 -14.81 21.83
N THR A 49 -10.00 -13.77 21.88
CA THR A 49 -10.87 -13.38 20.77
C THR A 49 -10.06 -12.97 19.53
N CYS A 50 -9.03 -12.14 19.70
CA CYS A 50 -8.17 -11.68 18.60
C CYS A 50 -7.45 -12.83 17.90
N ARG A 51 -7.00 -13.86 18.64
CA ARG A 51 -6.33 -15.03 18.08
C ARG A 51 -7.28 -15.87 17.23
N LYS A 52 -8.55 -16.01 17.66
CA LYS A 52 -9.57 -16.78 16.95
C LYS A 52 -9.97 -16.15 15.61
N VAL A 53 -9.97 -14.82 15.51
CA VAL A 53 -10.32 -14.10 14.27
C VAL A 53 -9.16 -13.86 13.34
N CYS A 54 -7.92 -14.18 13.75
CA CYS A 54 -6.75 -13.95 12.92
C CYS A 54 -6.67 -14.98 11.78
N PRO A 55 -6.80 -14.56 10.51
CA PRO A 55 -6.86 -15.49 9.38
C PRO A 55 -5.52 -16.17 9.09
N VAL A 56 -4.42 -15.65 9.62
CA VAL A 56 -3.06 -16.16 9.39
C VAL A 56 -2.37 -16.62 10.69
N HIS A 57 -3.14 -16.74 11.76
CA HIS A 57 -2.64 -17.18 13.07
C HIS A 57 -1.40 -16.41 13.56
N ALA A 58 -1.33 -15.11 13.24
CA ALA A 58 -0.21 -14.25 13.60
C ALA A 58 -0.20 -13.82 15.07
N ILE A 59 -1.22 -14.19 15.86
CA ILE A 59 -1.32 -13.80 17.27
C ILE A 59 -0.97 -14.99 18.15
N SER A 60 0.04 -14.80 18.99
CA SER A 60 0.49 -15.75 20.00
C SER A 60 -0.06 -15.37 21.38
N GLY A 61 -0.15 -16.34 22.26
CA GLY A 61 -0.76 -16.25 23.57
C GLY A 61 -1.80 -17.35 23.79
N GLY A 62 -2.63 -17.17 24.79
CA GLY A 62 -3.71 -18.13 25.13
C GLY A 62 -4.66 -17.52 26.14
N LEU A 63 -5.66 -18.28 26.57
CA LEU A 63 -6.63 -17.84 27.54
C LEU A 63 -5.96 -17.43 28.86
N GLY A 64 -6.21 -16.22 29.33
CA GLY A 64 -5.59 -15.65 30.53
C GLY A 64 -4.14 -15.18 30.36
N VAL A 65 -3.58 -15.26 29.14
CA VAL A 65 -2.22 -14.82 28.85
C VAL A 65 -2.24 -13.62 27.92
N VAL A 66 -1.49 -12.58 28.25
CA VAL A 66 -1.34 -11.40 27.39
C VAL A 66 -0.83 -11.82 26.01
N HIS A 67 -1.54 -11.38 24.98
CA HIS A 67 -1.24 -11.75 23.61
C HIS A 67 -0.14 -10.88 23.01
N SER A 68 0.49 -11.38 21.94
CA SER A 68 1.43 -10.63 21.12
C SER A 68 1.24 -10.94 19.63
N ILE A 69 1.61 -10.02 18.78
CA ILE A 69 1.50 -10.17 17.32
C ILE A 69 2.86 -10.54 16.75
N ARG A 70 2.91 -11.59 15.94
CA ARG A 70 4.07 -11.92 15.11
C ARG A 70 4.03 -11.05 13.85
N GLU A 71 4.90 -10.08 13.79
CA GLU A 71 4.93 -9.08 12.70
C GLU A 71 5.29 -9.69 11.34
N ASP A 72 6.10 -10.73 11.33
CA ASP A 72 6.49 -11.48 10.14
C ASP A 72 5.31 -12.16 9.44
N ALA A 73 4.31 -12.59 10.21
CA ALA A 73 3.10 -13.26 9.72
C ALA A 73 1.88 -12.33 9.61
N CYS A 74 1.90 -11.18 10.27
CA CYS A 74 0.76 -10.26 10.33
C CYS A 74 0.46 -9.63 8.96
N LEU A 75 -0.82 -9.68 8.54
CA LEU A 75 -1.32 -9.04 7.32
C LEU A 75 -1.72 -7.57 7.53
N ALA A 76 -1.68 -7.07 8.75
CA ALA A 76 -2.21 -5.74 9.12
C ALA A 76 -3.68 -5.51 8.71
N CYS A 77 -4.49 -6.56 8.66
CA CYS A 77 -5.87 -6.52 8.16
C CYS A 77 -6.89 -5.90 9.14
N GLY A 78 -6.51 -5.65 10.41
CA GLY A 78 -7.36 -5.00 11.39
C GLY A 78 -8.45 -5.87 12.02
N GLN A 79 -8.65 -7.13 11.62
CA GLN A 79 -9.72 -8.00 12.17
C GLN A 79 -9.65 -8.14 13.69
N CYS A 80 -8.46 -8.25 14.24
CA CYS A 80 -8.24 -8.33 15.67
C CYS A 80 -8.58 -7.03 16.40
N LEU A 81 -8.37 -5.87 15.75
CA LEU A 81 -8.72 -4.55 16.28
C LEU A 81 -10.23 -4.44 16.50
N ILE A 82 -11.01 -4.77 15.45
CA ILE A 82 -12.48 -4.72 15.48
C ILE A 82 -13.05 -5.73 16.48
N ALA A 83 -12.42 -6.90 16.60
CA ALA A 83 -12.89 -7.99 17.46
C ALA A 83 -12.53 -7.81 18.93
N CYS A 84 -11.66 -6.88 19.32
CA CYS A 84 -11.20 -6.74 20.69
C CYS A 84 -12.23 -6.01 21.59
N PRO A 85 -12.89 -6.67 22.54
CA PRO A 85 -13.89 -6.03 23.38
C PRO A 85 -13.27 -5.16 24.51
N PHE A 86 -11.95 -5.20 24.67
CA PHE A 86 -11.22 -4.50 25.74
C PHE A 86 -10.42 -3.31 25.22
N ASN A 87 -10.55 -2.94 23.94
CA ASN A 87 -9.74 -1.90 23.30
C ASN A 87 -8.23 -2.06 23.54
N ALA A 88 -7.79 -3.31 23.64
CA ALA A 88 -6.38 -3.64 23.85
C ALA A 88 -5.56 -3.69 22.55
N ILE A 89 -6.20 -3.52 21.41
CA ILE A 89 -5.53 -3.52 20.11
C ILE A 89 -5.64 -2.14 19.51
N GLU A 90 -4.50 -1.60 19.12
CA GLU A 90 -4.35 -0.23 18.66
C GLU A 90 -3.78 -0.22 17.24
N GLN A 91 -4.18 0.77 16.45
CA GLN A 91 -3.64 1.07 15.14
C GLN A 91 -2.66 2.23 15.26
N MET A 92 -1.53 2.16 14.56
CA MET A 92 -0.61 3.28 14.42
C MET A 92 -1.29 4.40 13.62
N SER A 93 -1.31 5.60 14.17
CA SER A 93 -1.83 6.79 13.49
C SER A 93 -0.69 7.58 12.83
N PHE A 94 -0.91 8.03 11.61
CA PHE A 94 -0.02 8.92 10.87
C PHE A 94 -0.58 10.35 10.77
N VAL A 95 -1.66 10.64 11.48
CA VAL A 95 -2.37 11.94 11.39
C VAL A 95 -1.46 13.10 11.77
N ASP A 96 -0.72 12.98 12.87
CA ASP A 96 0.15 14.07 13.36
C ASP A 96 1.26 14.43 12.36
N GLU A 97 1.79 13.44 11.64
CA GLU A 97 2.81 13.66 10.61
C GLU A 97 2.22 14.30 9.37
N VAL A 98 1.05 13.82 8.96
CA VAL A 98 0.32 14.41 7.83
C VAL A 98 0.00 15.88 8.12
N MET A 99 -0.49 16.19 9.33
CA MET A 99 -0.77 17.57 9.73
C MET A 99 0.47 18.45 9.70
N LYS A 100 1.62 17.96 10.19
CA LYS A 100 2.89 18.70 10.10
C LYS A 100 3.31 18.99 8.67
N MET A 101 3.07 18.04 7.76
CA MET A 101 3.39 18.24 6.34
C MET A 101 2.43 19.21 5.66
N LEU A 102 1.16 19.23 6.07
CA LEU A 102 0.18 20.21 5.57
C LEU A 102 0.48 21.64 6.07
N ASP A 103 1.01 21.76 7.28
CA ASP A 103 1.39 23.05 7.86
C ASP A 103 2.72 23.60 7.30
N ASP A 104 3.54 22.78 6.62
CA ASP A 104 4.79 23.21 6.00
C ASP A 104 4.53 23.84 4.61
N PRO A 105 4.72 25.17 4.46
CA PRO A 105 4.45 25.85 3.18
C PRO A 105 5.38 25.43 2.03
N ASN A 106 6.48 24.75 2.32
CA ASN A 106 7.41 24.25 1.31
C ASN A 106 6.98 22.89 0.76
N LYS A 107 6.09 22.17 1.45
CA LYS A 107 5.63 20.84 1.05
C LYS A 107 4.38 20.89 0.19
N LEU A 108 4.36 20.02 -0.80
CA LEU A 108 3.16 19.65 -1.54
C LEU A 108 2.66 18.31 -1.00
N VAL A 109 1.55 18.33 -0.31
CA VAL A 109 0.96 17.10 0.25
C VAL A 109 -0.06 16.54 -0.73
N VAL A 110 0.23 15.36 -1.27
CA VAL A 110 -0.57 14.71 -2.30
C VAL A 110 -1.34 13.55 -1.67
N ALA A 111 -2.66 13.60 -1.71
CA ALA A 111 -3.52 12.51 -1.26
C ALA A 111 -3.84 11.54 -2.40
N HIS A 112 -3.68 10.24 -2.14
CA HIS A 112 -4.12 9.14 -3.00
C HIS A 112 -5.37 8.48 -2.39
N PRO A 113 -6.59 8.97 -2.70
CA PRO A 113 -7.82 8.36 -2.22
C PRO A 113 -8.12 7.06 -2.95
N SER A 114 -8.34 5.98 -2.20
CA SER A 114 -8.74 4.69 -2.77
C SER A 114 -10.25 4.60 -3.01
N PRO A 115 -10.70 3.74 -3.94
CA PRO A 115 -12.13 3.57 -4.24
C PRO A 115 -12.96 3.16 -3.04
N ALA A 116 -12.45 2.32 -2.15
CA ALA A 116 -13.18 1.83 -0.99
C ALA A 116 -13.54 2.94 0.01
N VAL A 117 -12.69 3.96 0.17
CA VAL A 117 -12.96 5.07 1.10
C VAL A 117 -14.15 5.91 0.64
N ARG A 118 -14.38 6.02 -0.67
CA ARG A 118 -15.47 6.84 -1.24
C ARG A 118 -16.87 6.31 -0.92
N VAL A 119 -17.00 5.04 -0.58
CA VAL A 119 -18.27 4.39 -0.22
C VAL A 119 -18.41 4.14 1.29
N SER A 120 -17.42 4.52 2.09
CA SER A 120 -17.45 4.33 3.55
C SER A 120 -17.37 5.64 4.33
N VAL A 121 -16.53 6.58 3.89
CA VAL A 121 -16.30 7.82 4.65
C VAL A 121 -17.54 8.68 4.83
N GLY A 122 -18.49 8.61 3.89
CA GLY A 122 -19.74 9.36 3.96
C GLY A 122 -20.61 9.00 5.17
N GLU A 123 -20.52 7.77 5.64
CA GLU A 123 -21.30 7.29 6.79
C GLU A 123 -20.97 8.06 8.08
N GLU A 124 -19.71 8.44 8.27
CA GLU A 124 -19.25 9.27 9.40
C GLU A 124 -19.85 10.69 9.38
N PHE A 125 -20.34 11.12 8.21
CA PHE A 125 -20.97 12.43 8.01
C PHE A 125 -22.48 12.34 7.78
N GLY A 126 -23.10 11.21 8.09
CA GLY A 126 -24.54 11.00 8.03
C GLY A 126 -25.10 10.61 6.67
N ALA A 127 -24.25 10.25 5.70
CA ALA A 127 -24.70 9.64 4.46
C ALA A 127 -25.22 8.20 4.69
N LYS A 128 -25.96 7.67 3.76
CA LYS A 128 -26.45 6.28 3.85
C LYS A 128 -25.29 5.31 3.70
N ALA A 129 -25.42 4.13 4.32
CA ALA A 129 -24.43 3.06 4.18
C ALA A 129 -24.16 2.73 2.71
N GLY A 130 -22.88 2.76 2.32
CA GLY A 130 -22.44 2.49 0.96
C GLY A 130 -22.75 3.59 -0.06
N GLU A 131 -23.17 4.77 0.37
CA GLU A 131 -23.39 5.92 -0.53
C GLU A 131 -22.07 6.41 -1.12
N LEU A 132 -22.05 6.60 -2.45
CA LEU A 132 -20.86 7.08 -3.16
C LEU A 132 -20.73 8.60 -2.99
N VAL A 133 -19.67 9.03 -2.30
CA VAL A 133 -19.39 10.45 -1.99
C VAL A 133 -18.08 10.95 -2.62
N THR A 134 -17.76 10.51 -3.85
CA THR A 134 -16.47 10.80 -4.50
C THR A 134 -16.14 12.29 -4.56
N GLU A 135 -17.06 13.11 -5.10
CA GLU A 135 -16.83 14.55 -5.27
C GLU A 135 -16.72 15.28 -3.94
N GLN A 136 -17.59 14.92 -2.99
CA GLN A 136 -17.57 15.49 -1.64
C GLN A 136 -16.26 15.15 -0.92
N PHE A 137 -15.79 13.92 -1.08
CA PHE A 137 -14.55 13.46 -0.46
C PHE A 137 -13.32 14.16 -1.06
N VAL A 138 -13.22 14.24 -2.38
CA VAL A 138 -12.13 14.98 -3.04
C VAL A 138 -12.14 16.45 -2.61
N ASN A 139 -13.29 17.10 -2.63
CA ASN A 139 -13.44 18.50 -2.20
C ASN A 139 -13.05 18.70 -0.73
N ALA A 140 -13.39 17.73 0.14
CA ALA A 140 -12.98 17.77 1.55
C ALA A 140 -11.46 17.69 1.71
N LEU A 141 -10.79 16.80 0.97
CA LEU A 141 -9.34 16.69 0.97
C LEU A 141 -8.67 17.99 0.46
N GLU A 142 -9.17 18.57 -0.63
CA GLU A 142 -8.64 19.82 -1.16
C GLU A 142 -8.82 20.99 -0.20
N LYS A 143 -9.97 21.08 0.48
CA LYS A 143 -10.21 22.08 1.54
C LYS A 143 -9.33 21.88 2.76
N ALA A 144 -8.92 20.65 3.03
CA ALA A 144 -7.97 20.34 4.10
C ALA A 144 -6.51 20.63 3.71
N GLY A 145 -6.24 21.07 2.47
CA GLY A 145 -4.91 21.47 2.01
C GLY A 145 -4.18 20.43 1.18
N PHE A 146 -4.80 19.29 0.86
CA PHE A 146 -4.21 18.29 -0.01
C PHE A 146 -4.35 18.67 -1.49
N THR A 147 -3.39 18.23 -2.29
CA THR A 147 -3.57 18.04 -3.73
C THR A 147 -4.02 16.61 -3.96
N THR A 148 -5.14 16.39 -4.61
CA THR A 148 -5.63 15.03 -4.87
C THR A 148 -5.03 14.44 -6.14
N TYR A 149 -4.58 13.19 -6.05
CA TYR A 149 -4.13 12.39 -7.18
C TYR A 149 -4.73 10.99 -7.04
N ASP A 150 -5.76 10.73 -7.82
CA ASP A 150 -6.62 9.55 -7.65
C ASP A 150 -5.88 8.23 -7.91
N VAL A 151 -6.04 7.27 -7.01
CA VAL A 151 -5.49 5.90 -7.16
C VAL A 151 -5.99 5.23 -8.44
N ASN A 152 -7.16 5.59 -8.97
CA ASN A 152 -7.65 5.02 -10.23
C ASN A 152 -6.71 5.32 -11.41
N GLN A 153 -6.08 6.49 -11.45
CA GLN A 153 -5.10 6.81 -12.50
C GLN A 153 -3.88 5.91 -12.45
N THR A 154 -3.47 5.53 -11.25
CA THR A 154 -2.34 4.62 -11.06
C THR A 154 -2.77 3.14 -11.16
N ALA A 155 -4.05 2.86 -11.00
CA ALA A 155 -4.64 1.56 -11.32
C ALA A 155 -4.59 1.27 -12.82
N ASP A 156 -4.85 2.27 -13.67
CA ASP A 156 -4.71 2.13 -15.12
C ASP A 156 -3.29 1.75 -15.53
N GLN A 157 -2.29 2.32 -14.85
CA GLN A 157 -0.89 1.96 -15.08
C GLN A 157 -0.57 0.55 -14.59
N THR A 158 -1.10 0.13 -13.44
CA THR A 158 -0.97 -1.25 -12.98
C THR A 158 -1.58 -2.22 -13.99
N ILE A 159 -2.76 -1.91 -14.53
CA ILE A 159 -3.42 -2.72 -15.57
C ILE A 159 -2.56 -2.81 -16.83
N MET A 160 -1.94 -1.71 -17.25
CA MET A 160 -1.04 -1.71 -18.41
C MET A 160 0.18 -2.58 -18.19
N GLU A 161 0.84 -2.47 -17.05
CA GLU A 161 2.03 -3.27 -16.72
C GLU A 161 1.69 -4.77 -16.60
N GLU A 162 0.66 -5.11 -15.84
CA GLU A 162 0.20 -6.50 -15.70
C GLU A 162 -0.29 -7.08 -17.05
N GLY A 163 -0.98 -6.28 -17.84
CA GLY A 163 -1.43 -6.68 -19.19
C GLY A 163 -0.25 -6.94 -20.12
N PHE A 164 0.81 -6.14 -20.05
CA PHE A 164 2.03 -6.35 -20.81
C PHE A 164 2.76 -7.62 -20.40
N GLU A 165 2.91 -7.86 -19.09
CA GLU A 165 3.44 -9.13 -18.58
C GLU A 165 2.63 -10.33 -19.08
N PHE A 166 1.30 -10.24 -19.01
CA PHE A 166 0.40 -11.31 -19.44
C PHE A 166 0.53 -11.61 -20.94
N ILE A 167 0.59 -10.57 -21.79
CA ILE A 167 0.81 -10.71 -23.23
C ILE A 167 2.15 -11.38 -23.50
N ASN A 168 3.21 -10.98 -22.81
CA ASN A 168 4.52 -11.61 -22.98
C ASN A 168 4.55 -13.08 -22.53
N LYS A 169 3.79 -13.44 -21.48
CA LYS A 169 3.59 -14.84 -21.10
C LYS A 169 2.86 -15.63 -22.19
N ILE A 170 1.82 -15.07 -22.82
CA ILE A 170 1.14 -15.71 -23.97
C ILE A 170 2.12 -15.92 -25.11
N ARG A 171 2.89 -14.90 -25.49
CA ARG A 171 3.88 -14.98 -26.56
C ARG A 171 4.88 -16.11 -26.29
N TYR A 172 5.41 -16.17 -25.08
CA TYR A 172 6.42 -17.17 -24.72
C TYR A 172 5.83 -18.58 -24.55
N TRP A 173 4.82 -18.73 -23.68
CA TRP A 173 4.33 -20.06 -23.26
C TRP A 173 3.31 -20.68 -24.21
N VAL A 174 2.50 -19.87 -24.90
CA VAL A 174 1.42 -20.35 -25.77
C VAL A 174 1.83 -20.31 -27.23
N LEU A 175 2.40 -19.19 -27.70
CA LEU A 175 2.80 -19.04 -29.11
C LEU A 175 4.21 -19.57 -29.40
N GLY A 176 5.00 -19.89 -28.39
CA GLY A 176 6.33 -20.44 -28.55
C GLY A 176 7.39 -19.45 -29.03
N GLU A 177 7.08 -18.14 -28.95
CA GLU A 177 8.03 -17.09 -29.32
C GLU A 177 9.24 -17.08 -28.37
N ARG A 178 10.41 -16.70 -28.91
CA ARG A 178 11.64 -16.57 -28.13
C ARG A 178 12.36 -15.29 -28.55
N GLY A 179 12.89 -14.58 -27.56
CA GLY A 179 13.62 -13.34 -27.75
C GLY A 179 14.09 -12.77 -26.44
N PRO A 180 15.06 -11.86 -26.44
CA PRO A 180 15.57 -11.25 -25.20
C PRO A 180 14.48 -10.48 -24.44
N GLU A 181 13.48 -9.95 -25.13
CA GLU A 181 12.35 -9.24 -24.53
C GLU A 181 11.37 -10.17 -23.79
N LEU A 182 11.50 -11.50 -23.96
CA LEU A 182 10.64 -12.51 -23.33
C LEU A 182 11.35 -13.32 -22.24
N GLU A 183 12.60 -13.01 -21.93
CA GLU A 183 13.38 -13.72 -20.89
C GLU A 183 12.70 -13.67 -19.51
N GLU A 184 12.07 -12.55 -19.18
CA GLU A 184 11.35 -12.43 -17.91
C GLU A 184 10.09 -13.28 -17.91
N ALA A 185 9.34 -13.32 -19.03
CA ALA A 185 8.16 -14.16 -19.17
C ALA A 185 8.48 -15.66 -19.03
N ALA A 186 9.69 -16.08 -19.38
CA ALA A 186 10.15 -17.46 -19.23
C ALA A 186 10.22 -17.91 -17.77
N LYS A 187 10.48 -16.99 -16.85
CA LYS A 187 10.60 -17.25 -15.39
C LYS A 187 9.24 -17.32 -14.70
N HIS A 188 8.21 -16.77 -15.33
CA HIS A 188 6.87 -16.62 -14.78
C HIS A 188 5.83 -17.46 -15.54
N PRO A 189 5.63 -18.74 -15.15
CA PRO A 189 4.70 -19.63 -15.85
C PRO A 189 3.21 -19.27 -15.58
N PHE A 190 2.31 -19.92 -16.33
CA PHE A 190 0.87 -19.90 -16.03
C PHE A 190 0.52 -20.82 -14.85
N PRO A 191 -0.56 -20.53 -14.09
CA PRO A 191 -1.46 -19.36 -14.20
C PRO A 191 -0.78 -18.04 -13.84
N HIS A 192 -1.35 -16.91 -14.28
CA HIS A 192 -0.91 -15.58 -13.93
C HIS A 192 -1.83 -15.02 -12.85
N PHE A 193 -1.26 -14.64 -11.70
CA PHE A 193 -1.99 -14.01 -10.61
C PHE A 193 -1.56 -12.55 -10.45
N THR A 194 -2.53 -11.67 -10.22
CA THR A 194 -2.26 -10.27 -9.87
C THR A 194 -1.62 -10.16 -8.48
N SER A 195 -0.87 -9.10 -8.22
CA SER A 195 -0.10 -8.90 -6.99
C SER A 195 -0.45 -7.59 -6.25
N CYS A 196 -1.54 -6.92 -6.61
CA CYS A 196 -1.90 -5.64 -6.03
C CYS A 196 -2.30 -5.71 -4.54
N CYS A 197 -2.76 -6.87 -4.04
CA CYS A 197 -3.16 -7.05 -2.66
C CYS A 197 -2.00 -7.56 -1.78
N PRO A 198 -1.47 -6.77 -0.83
CA PRO A 198 -0.35 -7.19 0.01
C PRO A 198 -0.70 -8.38 0.91
N ALA A 199 -1.96 -8.51 1.32
CA ALA A 199 -2.41 -9.66 2.10
C ALA A 199 -2.37 -10.96 1.28
N TRP A 200 -2.74 -10.89 0.00
CA TRP A 200 -2.62 -12.02 -0.94
C TRP A 200 -1.17 -12.42 -1.15
N VAL A 201 -0.30 -11.45 -1.45
CA VAL A 201 1.14 -11.71 -1.62
C VAL A 201 1.73 -12.37 -0.37
N LYS A 202 1.44 -11.82 0.81
CA LYS A 202 1.90 -12.38 2.09
C LYS A 202 1.36 -13.79 2.35
N ASN A 203 0.12 -14.06 1.95
CA ASN A 203 -0.47 -15.40 2.04
C ASN A 203 0.30 -16.38 1.16
N VAL A 204 0.61 -15.99 -0.08
CA VAL A 204 1.41 -16.82 -0.99
C VAL A 204 2.81 -17.07 -0.42
N GLU A 205 3.50 -16.04 0.05
CA GLU A 205 4.83 -16.18 0.66
C GLU A 205 4.83 -17.14 1.85
N THR A 206 3.78 -17.11 2.67
CA THR A 206 3.72 -17.85 3.92
C THR A 206 3.23 -19.29 3.74
N PHE A 207 2.18 -19.49 2.94
CA PHE A 207 1.48 -20.78 2.86
C PHE A 207 1.64 -21.49 1.53
N HIS A 208 1.96 -20.75 0.45
CA HIS A 208 2.01 -21.28 -0.90
C HIS A 208 3.24 -20.79 -1.68
N PRO A 209 4.47 -20.92 -1.13
CA PRO A 209 5.66 -20.33 -1.75
C PRO A 209 5.92 -20.83 -3.18
N GLY A 210 5.41 -22.02 -3.53
CA GLY A 210 5.48 -22.54 -4.91
C GLY A 210 4.69 -21.72 -5.93
N LEU A 211 3.78 -20.84 -5.50
CA LEU A 211 3.01 -19.95 -6.38
C LEU A 211 3.70 -18.60 -6.63
N LEU A 212 4.80 -18.29 -5.95
CA LEU A 212 5.52 -17.02 -6.12
C LEU A 212 5.90 -16.72 -7.59
N PRO A 213 6.38 -17.68 -8.39
CA PRO A 213 6.68 -17.42 -9.80
C PRO A 213 5.46 -17.07 -10.65
N HIS A 214 4.26 -17.34 -10.17
CA HIS A 214 3.01 -17.07 -10.88
C HIS A 214 2.44 -15.66 -10.60
N LEU A 215 2.95 -14.97 -9.57
CA LEU A 215 2.53 -13.61 -9.26
C LEU A 215 3.05 -12.62 -10.31
N SER A 216 2.26 -11.58 -10.58
CA SER A 216 2.72 -10.42 -11.32
C SER A 216 3.84 -9.69 -10.57
N THR A 217 4.79 -9.14 -11.30
CA THR A 217 5.84 -8.28 -10.73
C THR A 217 5.41 -6.81 -10.63
N ALA A 218 4.25 -6.46 -11.18
CA ALA A 218 3.70 -5.11 -11.14
C ALA A 218 3.39 -4.68 -9.69
N LYS A 219 3.69 -3.43 -9.40
CA LYS A 219 3.35 -2.83 -8.10
C LYS A 219 1.85 -2.54 -8.01
N SER A 220 1.31 -2.53 -6.78
CA SER A 220 -0.07 -2.13 -6.55
C SER A 220 -0.31 -0.67 -7.00
N PRO A 221 -1.55 -0.27 -7.32
CA PRO A 221 -1.88 1.11 -7.69
C PRO A 221 -1.34 2.16 -6.72
N ILE A 222 -1.46 1.91 -5.42
CA ILE A 222 -0.91 2.81 -4.38
C ILE A 222 0.61 2.90 -4.46
N GLN A 223 1.29 1.78 -4.67
CA GLN A 223 2.75 1.75 -4.82
C GLN A 223 3.24 2.32 -6.15
N MET A 224 2.41 2.33 -7.19
CA MET A 224 2.66 3.05 -8.45
C MET A 224 2.52 4.56 -8.23
N GLY A 225 1.50 4.98 -7.47
CA GLY A 225 1.18 6.38 -7.25
C GLY A 225 2.30 7.20 -6.61
N GLY A 226 2.97 6.65 -5.61
CA GLY A 226 4.08 7.32 -4.93
C GLY A 226 5.24 7.70 -5.89
N PRO A 227 5.85 6.74 -6.58
CA PRO A 227 6.89 7.03 -7.58
C PRO A 227 6.43 7.97 -8.69
N ILE A 228 5.24 7.80 -9.23
CA ILE A 228 4.73 8.64 -10.31
C ILE A 228 4.51 10.08 -9.84
N ALA A 229 3.97 10.27 -8.65
CA ALA A 229 3.83 11.58 -8.03
C ALA A 229 5.19 12.27 -7.87
N LYS A 230 6.23 11.51 -7.52
CA LYS A 230 7.59 12.03 -7.29
C LYS A 230 8.50 12.04 -8.53
N THR A 231 8.03 11.59 -9.67
CA THR A 231 8.79 11.62 -10.94
C THR A 231 8.03 12.44 -11.98
N TRP A 232 7.12 11.78 -12.70
CA TRP A 232 6.39 12.39 -13.79
C TRP A 232 5.54 13.60 -13.34
N ALA A 233 4.74 13.44 -12.28
CA ALA A 233 3.87 14.52 -11.83
C ALA A 233 4.67 15.67 -11.18
N ALA A 234 5.77 15.36 -10.49
CA ALA A 234 6.69 16.37 -9.96
C ALA A 234 7.26 17.26 -11.06
N GLU A 235 7.70 16.65 -12.17
CA GLU A 235 8.34 17.35 -13.28
C GLU A 235 7.32 18.05 -14.19
N TYR A 236 6.27 17.33 -14.62
CA TYR A 236 5.40 17.81 -15.69
C TYR A 236 4.12 18.49 -15.21
N VAL A 237 3.62 18.14 -14.02
CA VAL A 237 2.37 18.68 -13.50
C VAL A 237 2.61 19.78 -12.47
N TRP A 238 3.36 19.47 -11.43
CA TRP A 238 3.52 20.39 -10.29
C TRP A 238 4.78 21.24 -10.36
N LYS A 239 5.76 20.87 -11.18
CA LYS A 239 7.07 21.55 -11.31
C LYS A 239 7.73 21.80 -9.94
N LYS A 240 7.70 20.75 -9.12
CA LYS A 240 8.23 20.73 -7.75
C LYS A 240 9.36 19.73 -7.63
N ASP A 241 10.30 20.01 -6.70
CA ASP A 241 11.32 19.03 -6.33
C ASP A 241 10.63 17.80 -5.71
N PRO A 242 10.96 16.56 -6.12
CA PRO A 242 10.43 15.35 -5.51
C PRO A 242 10.57 15.26 -3.98
N ARG A 243 11.59 15.92 -3.42
CA ARG A 243 11.84 15.98 -1.97
C ARG A 243 10.81 16.85 -1.23
N ASP A 244 10.16 17.77 -1.94
CA ASP A 244 9.12 18.64 -1.39
C ASP A 244 7.71 18.07 -1.58
N ILE A 245 7.59 16.88 -2.17
CA ILE A 245 6.31 16.19 -2.33
C ILE A 245 6.18 15.12 -1.25
N TYR A 246 5.12 15.23 -0.44
CA TYR A 246 4.73 14.24 0.55
C TYR A 246 3.46 13.52 0.09
N VAL A 247 3.53 12.19 -0.03
CA VAL A 247 2.43 11.38 -0.57
C VAL A 247 1.73 10.64 0.56
N VAL A 248 0.42 10.80 0.63
CA VAL A 248 -0.45 10.20 1.64
C VAL A 248 -1.45 9.25 0.95
N ALA A 249 -1.35 7.97 1.24
CA ALA A 249 -2.36 7.01 0.81
C ALA A 249 -3.55 7.03 1.78
N VAL A 250 -4.74 7.37 1.27
CA VAL A 250 -5.98 7.33 2.04
C VAL A 250 -6.73 6.05 1.66
N THR A 251 -6.51 5.00 2.44
CA THR A 251 -6.91 3.64 2.09
C THR A 251 -7.17 2.79 3.33
N PRO A 252 -8.11 1.83 3.27
CA PRO A 252 -8.30 0.83 4.33
C PRO A 252 -7.25 -0.31 4.27
N CYS A 253 -6.38 -0.30 3.28
CA CYS A 253 -5.36 -1.33 3.07
C CYS A 253 -4.12 -1.09 3.94
#